data_44db612f1ac5a8a3d555152ac48013cb
#
_entry.id   44db612f1ac5a8a3d555152ac48013cb
#
_cell.length_a   1.000
_cell.length_b   1.000
_cell.length_c   1.000
_cell.angle_alpha   90.00
_cell.angle_beta   90.00
_cell.angle_gamma   90.00
#
_symmetry.space_group_name_H-M   'P 1'
#
loop_
_entity.id
_entity.type
_entity.pdbx_description
1 polymer ?
#
loop_
_entity_poly.entity_id
_entity_poly.type
_entity_poly.pdbx_seq_one_letter_code
_entity_poly.pdbx_strand_id
1 'polypeptide(L)'
;MSLINCLHGKLEPLVRIKDTPHALALGVAVGVFFGFVPLLGLKTLLALGVTRLLRGNLLAAVIAVTLHDVLLPVAPLLLRWEYDFGYWLLSHPHELPPHLHLHVQSASAWFHWSTFFTVGRPLLIGSIGFAIPASIAAYYLTLLWKSHPKHDK
;
A
#
# COMPACT_ATOMS: atom_id res chain seq x y z
N MET A 1 15.14 -16.86 -10.61
CA MET A 1 15.31 -16.28 -9.25
C MET A 1 13.90 -16.21 -8.68
N SER A 2 13.58 -17.03 -7.68
CA SER A 2 12.20 -17.21 -7.22
C SER A 2 11.71 -15.96 -6.49
N LEU A 3 10.45 -15.57 -6.71
CA LEU A 3 9.76 -14.48 -6.02
C LEU A 3 9.89 -14.62 -4.48
N ILE A 4 9.88 -15.87 -4.01
CA ILE A 4 10.06 -16.25 -2.61
C ILE A 4 11.41 -15.79 -2.05
N ASN A 5 12.50 -15.93 -2.82
CA ASN A 5 13.82 -15.50 -2.38
C ASN A 5 13.95 -13.96 -2.33
N CYS A 6 13.26 -13.26 -3.23
CA CYS A 6 13.19 -11.80 -3.21
C CYS A 6 12.41 -11.28 -1.98
N LEU A 7 11.30 -11.95 -1.64
CA LEU A 7 10.50 -11.64 -0.45
C LEU A 7 11.26 -11.94 0.84
N HIS A 8 11.95 -13.08 0.94
CA HIS A 8 12.76 -13.43 2.11
C HIS A 8 13.87 -12.40 2.38
N GLY A 9 14.62 -12.00 1.34
CA GLY A 9 15.68 -11.01 1.49
C GLY A 9 15.17 -9.64 1.95
N LYS A 10 13.93 -9.27 1.62
CA LYS A 10 13.31 -8.01 2.06
C LYS A 10 12.69 -8.07 3.45
N LEU A 11 12.33 -9.26 3.92
CA LEU A 11 11.77 -9.46 5.26
C LEU A 11 12.87 -9.64 6.33
N GLU A 12 14.06 -10.11 5.95
CA GLU A 12 15.16 -10.32 6.88
C GLU A 12 15.56 -9.05 7.67
N PRO A 13 15.65 -7.86 7.06
CA PRO A 13 15.93 -6.63 7.81
C PRO A 13 14.86 -6.31 8.85
N LEU A 14 13.58 -6.61 8.60
CA LEU A 14 12.50 -6.39 9.56
C LEU A 14 12.68 -7.25 10.83
N VAL A 15 13.21 -8.47 10.67
CA VAL A 15 13.48 -9.37 11.80
C VAL A 15 14.57 -8.80 12.70
N ARG A 16 15.57 -8.15 12.11
CA ARG A 16 16.77 -7.62 12.82
C ARG A 16 16.55 -6.25 13.46
N ILE A 17 15.43 -5.57 13.18
CA ILE A 17 15.18 -4.25 13.77
C ILE A 17 14.98 -4.38 15.29
N LYS A 18 15.91 -3.78 16.03
CA LYS A 18 15.86 -3.66 17.51
C LYS A 18 15.04 -2.42 17.89
N ASP A 19 13.73 -2.51 17.70
CA ASP A 19 12.82 -1.43 18.07
C ASP A 19 11.63 -2.00 18.85
N THR A 20 10.85 -1.11 19.45
CA THR A 20 9.65 -1.55 20.17
C THR A 20 8.67 -2.21 19.20
N PRO A 21 7.98 -3.29 19.61
CA PRO A 21 7.00 -3.96 18.74
C PRO A 21 5.96 -3.00 18.16
N HIS A 22 5.55 -2.02 18.95
CA HIS A 22 4.59 -0.98 18.54
C HIS A 22 5.16 -0.05 17.45
N ALA A 23 6.39 0.46 17.62
CA ALA A 23 7.01 1.34 16.62
C ALA A 23 7.23 0.60 15.29
N LEU A 24 7.61 -0.68 15.35
CA LEU A 24 7.75 -1.52 14.18
C LEU A 24 6.40 -1.72 13.48
N ALA A 25 5.37 -2.09 14.23
CA ALA A 25 4.02 -2.31 13.71
C ALA A 25 3.43 -1.03 13.08
N LEU A 26 3.65 0.13 13.68
CA LEU A 26 3.26 1.42 13.10
C LEU A 26 3.98 1.69 11.78
N GLY A 27 5.27 1.46 11.71
CA GLY A 27 6.05 1.63 10.48
C GLY A 27 5.51 0.74 9.35
N VAL A 28 5.29 -0.56 9.64
CA VAL A 28 4.73 -1.51 8.67
C VAL A 28 3.32 -1.09 8.23
N ALA A 29 2.45 -0.72 9.17
CA ALA A 29 1.07 -0.31 8.87
C ALA A 29 1.01 0.92 7.96
N VAL A 30 1.80 1.96 8.28
CA VAL A 30 1.90 3.17 7.46
C VAL A 30 2.48 2.85 6.08
N GLY A 31 3.50 2.00 6.02
CA GLY A 31 4.09 1.57 4.76
C GLY A 31 3.11 0.80 3.88
N VAL A 32 2.32 -0.11 4.45
CA VAL A 32 1.25 -0.83 3.74
C VAL A 32 0.17 0.14 3.26
N PHE A 33 -0.28 1.07 4.12
CA PHE A 33 -1.27 2.07 3.74
C PHE A 33 -0.85 2.86 2.50
N PHE A 34 0.34 3.46 2.52
CA PHE A 34 0.83 4.23 1.37
C PHE A 34 1.25 3.34 0.19
N GLY A 35 1.47 2.05 0.41
CA GLY A 35 1.67 1.09 -0.66
C GLY A 35 0.48 1.01 -1.61
N PHE A 36 -0.75 0.97 -1.07
CA PHE A 36 -1.99 0.94 -1.86
C PHE A 36 -2.28 2.27 -2.57
N VAL A 37 -1.86 3.40 -2.00
CA VAL A 37 -2.19 4.71 -2.59
C VAL A 37 -1.39 4.95 -3.87
N PRO A 38 -2.02 5.22 -5.02
CA PRO A 38 -1.36 5.33 -6.33
C PRO A 38 -0.67 6.70 -6.52
N LEU A 39 0.08 7.15 -5.53
CA LEU A 39 0.87 8.39 -5.57
C LEU A 39 2.31 8.08 -6.01
N LEU A 40 2.51 7.95 -7.31
CA LEU A 40 3.81 7.68 -7.89
C LEU A 40 4.88 8.69 -7.42
N GLY A 41 5.92 8.19 -6.76
CA GLY A 41 7.04 8.98 -6.26
C GLY A 41 6.81 9.66 -4.91
N LEU A 42 5.60 10.14 -4.59
CA LEU A 42 5.30 10.80 -3.33
C LEU A 42 4.98 9.84 -2.18
N LYS A 43 4.50 8.63 -2.48
CA LYS A 43 4.04 7.67 -1.46
C LYS A 43 5.10 7.36 -0.41
N THR A 44 6.36 7.20 -0.81
CA THR A 44 7.47 6.91 0.12
C THR A 44 7.77 8.10 1.02
N LEU A 45 7.76 9.32 0.48
CA LEU A 45 7.97 10.54 1.27
C LEU A 45 6.84 10.74 2.28
N LEU A 46 5.60 10.54 1.85
CA LEU A 46 4.43 10.63 2.74
C LEU A 46 4.47 9.55 3.82
N ALA A 47 4.81 8.31 3.44
CA ALA A 47 4.96 7.21 4.41
C ALA A 47 6.03 7.55 5.46
N LEU A 48 7.18 8.08 5.06
CA LEU A 48 8.23 8.52 5.98
C LEU A 48 7.77 9.65 6.89
N GLY A 49 7.12 10.68 6.32
CA GLY A 49 6.60 11.83 7.07
C GLY A 49 5.58 11.41 8.14
N VAL A 50 4.59 10.61 7.75
CA VAL A 50 3.55 10.12 8.67
C VAL A 50 4.14 9.16 9.71
N THR A 51 5.04 8.24 9.31
CA THR A 51 5.69 7.33 10.25
C THR A 51 6.51 8.08 11.29
N ARG A 52 7.24 9.13 10.87
CA ARG A 52 7.99 10.00 11.78
C ARG A 52 7.07 10.73 12.76
N LEU A 53 5.94 11.24 12.27
CA LEU A 53 4.95 11.94 13.10
C LEU A 53 4.34 11.02 14.15
N LEU A 54 4.05 9.78 13.78
CA LEU A 54 3.51 8.74 14.67
C LEU A 54 4.58 8.06 15.53
N ARG A 55 5.86 8.47 15.43
CA ARG A 55 7.00 7.86 16.13
C ARG A 55 7.17 6.36 15.81
N GLY A 56 6.77 5.94 14.61
CA GLY A 56 6.98 4.60 14.11
C GLY A 56 8.39 4.39 13.56
N ASN A 57 8.72 3.15 13.24
CA ASN A 57 10.00 2.79 12.65
C ASN A 57 10.04 3.14 11.16
N LEU A 58 10.90 4.09 10.78
CA LEU A 58 11.05 4.58 9.40
C LEU A 58 11.54 3.50 8.44
N LEU A 59 12.48 2.65 8.90
CA LEU A 59 13.02 1.57 8.06
C LEU A 59 11.93 0.54 7.76
N ALA A 60 11.12 0.19 8.75
CA ALA A 60 9.97 -0.70 8.55
C ALA A 60 8.97 -0.13 7.53
N ALA A 61 8.69 1.17 7.59
CA ALA A 61 7.80 1.81 6.62
C ALA A 61 8.35 1.74 5.19
N VAL A 62 9.64 2.07 5.00
CA VAL A 62 10.27 1.97 3.67
C VAL A 62 10.22 0.55 3.14
N ILE A 63 10.57 -0.45 3.97
CA ILE A 63 10.54 -1.86 3.56
C ILE A 63 9.11 -2.27 3.18
N ALA A 64 8.10 -1.87 3.96
CA ALA A 64 6.71 -2.21 3.68
C ALA A 64 6.20 -1.58 2.37
N VAL A 65 6.50 -0.29 2.11
CA VAL A 65 6.18 0.36 0.82
C VAL A 65 6.86 -0.36 -0.33
N THR A 66 8.16 -0.67 -0.18
CA THR A 66 8.94 -1.33 -1.26
C THR A 66 8.46 -2.76 -1.48
N LEU A 67 8.04 -3.46 -0.41
CA LEU A 67 7.49 -4.81 -0.53
C LEU A 67 6.17 -4.80 -1.33
N HIS A 68 5.33 -3.79 -1.11
CA HIS A 68 4.12 -3.59 -1.91
C HIS A 68 4.48 -3.36 -3.39
N ASP A 69 5.55 -2.66 -3.69
CA ASP A 69 6.00 -2.43 -5.07
C ASP A 69 6.49 -3.71 -5.78
N VAL A 70 6.90 -4.73 -5.03
CA VAL A 70 7.22 -6.06 -5.60
C VAL A 70 5.95 -6.76 -6.14
N LEU A 71 4.78 -6.35 -5.68
CA LEU A 71 3.49 -6.83 -6.20
C LEU A 71 3.08 -6.17 -7.53
N LEU A 72 3.94 -5.35 -8.14
CA LEU A 72 3.68 -4.69 -9.43
C LEU A 72 3.09 -5.61 -10.53
N PRO A 73 3.47 -6.90 -10.66
CA PRO A 73 2.82 -7.77 -11.63
C PRO A 73 1.31 -7.96 -11.41
N VAL A 74 0.86 -7.80 -10.14
CA VAL A 74 -0.54 -7.89 -9.73
C VAL A 74 -1.21 -6.51 -9.68
N ALA A 75 -0.42 -5.44 -9.79
CA ALA A 75 -0.91 -4.05 -9.69
C ALA A 75 -2.07 -3.74 -10.65
N PRO A 76 -2.08 -4.17 -11.93
CA PRO A 76 -3.21 -3.88 -12.81
C PRO A 76 -4.54 -4.43 -12.29
N LEU A 77 -4.51 -5.60 -11.63
CA LEU A 77 -5.70 -6.21 -11.03
C LEU A 77 -6.14 -5.46 -9.77
N LEU A 78 -5.18 -5.07 -8.92
CA LEU A 78 -5.46 -4.28 -7.71
C LEU A 78 -6.03 -2.91 -8.07
N LEU A 79 -5.40 -2.19 -9.00
CA LEU A 79 -5.86 -0.89 -9.49
C LEU A 79 -7.28 -0.96 -10.07
N ARG A 80 -7.60 -2.07 -10.75
CA ARG A 80 -8.94 -2.29 -11.26
C ARG A 80 -9.95 -2.44 -10.11
N TRP A 81 -9.66 -3.27 -9.12
CA TRP A 81 -10.55 -3.45 -7.98
C TRP A 81 -10.71 -2.17 -7.15
N GLU A 82 -9.63 -1.44 -6.94
CA GLU A 82 -9.67 -0.13 -6.27
C GLU A 82 -10.54 0.86 -7.05
N TYR A 83 -10.38 0.90 -8.37
CA TYR A 83 -11.19 1.76 -9.21
C TYR A 83 -12.68 1.36 -9.21
N ASP A 84 -12.97 0.06 -9.40
CA ASP A 84 -14.34 -0.46 -9.42
C ASP A 84 -15.06 -0.16 -8.09
N PHE A 85 -14.37 -0.37 -6.98
CA PHE A 85 -14.90 -0.09 -5.64
C PHE A 85 -15.11 1.41 -5.40
N GLY A 86 -14.14 2.24 -5.75
CA GLY A 86 -14.25 3.69 -5.59
C GLY A 86 -15.31 4.30 -6.51
N TYR A 87 -15.45 3.79 -7.73
CA TYR A 87 -16.50 4.20 -8.65
C TYR A 87 -17.89 3.82 -8.12
N TRP A 88 -18.04 2.57 -7.66
CA TRP A 88 -19.29 2.09 -7.06
C TRP A 88 -19.69 2.95 -5.86
N LEU A 89 -18.74 3.36 -5.03
CA LEU A 89 -19.01 4.21 -3.87
C LEU A 89 -19.46 5.64 -4.27
N LEU A 90 -18.95 6.15 -5.39
CA LEU A 90 -19.22 7.51 -5.86
C LEU A 90 -20.44 7.61 -6.78
N SER A 91 -20.85 6.50 -7.42
CA SER A 91 -21.97 6.50 -8.35
C SER A 91 -23.32 6.43 -7.64
N HIS A 92 -24.33 7.11 -8.20
CA HIS A 92 -25.72 7.03 -7.77
C HIS A 92 -26.62 6.77 -8.98
N PRO A 93 -27.37 5.65 -9.05
CA PRO A 93 -27.35 4.49 -8.16
C PRO A 93 -25.98 3.78 -8.20
N HIS A 94 -25.68 2.96 -7.20
CA HIS A 94 -24.40 2.23 -7.10
C HIS A 94 -24.24 1.27 -8.28
N GLU A 95 -23.62 1.75 -9.34
CA GLU A 95 -23.35 1.02 -10.57
C GLU A 95 -21.88 0.66 -10.68
N LEU A 96 -21.59 -0.46 -11.32
CA LEU A 96 -20.22 -0.82 -11.67
C LEU A 96 -19.78 0.02 -12.89
N PRO A 97 -18.52 0.44 -12.96
CA PRO A 97 -18.01 1.23 -14.06
C PRO A 97 -18.16 0.45 -15.38
N PRO A 98 -18.44 1.14 -16.49
CA PRO A 98 -18.29 0.56 -17.81
C PRO A 98 -16.85 0.09 -17.96
N HIS A 99 -16.64 -1.08 -18.57
CA HIS A 99 -15.32 -1.72 -18.73
C HIS A 99 -14.24 -0.68 -19.06
N LEU A 100 -13.34 -0.44 -18.11
CA LEU A 100 -12.17 0.40 -18.34
C LEU A 100 -11.28 -0.31 -19.36
N HIS A 101 -11.39 0.09 -20.59
CA HIS A 101 -10.34 -0.16 -21.55
C HIS A 101 -9.21 0.79 -21.14
N LEU A 102 -8.30 0.27 -20.32
CA LEU A 102 -7.02 0.93 -20.07
C LEU A 102 -6.23 0.88 -21.39
N HIS A 103 -6.71 1.62 -22.39
CA HIS A 103 -5.86 2.00 -23.49
C HIS A 103 -4.74 2.81 -22.87
N VAL A 104 -3.53 2.34 -23.05
CA VAL A 104 -2.31 3.03 -22.64
C VAL A 104 -2.29 4.38 -23.36
N GLN A 105 -3.00 5.32 -22.78
CA GLN A 105 -2.90 6.71 -23.20
C GLN A 105 -1.53 7.20 -22.76
N SER A 106 -0.94 8.04 -23.57
CA SER A 106 0.38 8.61 -23.30
C SER A 106 0.47 9.13 -21.86
N ALA A 107 1.65 9.02 -21.23
CA ALA A 107 1.88 9.46 -19.86
C ALA A 107 1.38 10.91 -19.59
N SER A 108 1.34 11.76 -20.62
CA SER A 108 0.80 13.12 -20.55
C SER A 108 -0.70 13.16 -20.24
N ALA A 109 -1.48 12.15 -20.61
CA ALA A 109 -2.93 12.10 -20.34
C ALA A 109 -3.24 12.02 -18.84
N TRP A 110 -2.34 11.46 -18.04
CA TRP A 110 -2.48 11.36 -16.58
C TRP A 110 -2.39 12.72 -15.86
N PHE A 111 -1.81 13.73 -16.50
CA PHE A 111 -1.67 15.08 -15.95
C PHE A 111 -2.83 16.00 -16.31
N HIS A 112 -3.84 15.53 -17.04
CA HIS A 112 -5.04 16.32 -17.33
C HIS A 112 -6.05 16.26 -16.18
N TRP A 113 -6.58 17.41 -15.80
CA TRP A 113 -7.61 17.53 -14.75
C TRP A 113 -8.84 16.64 -15.02
N SER A 114 -9.23 16.48 -16.28
CA SER A 114 -10.33 15.61 -16.67
C SER A 114 -10.06 14.15 -16.28
N THR A 115 -8.86 13.64 -16.52
CA THR A 115 -8.45 12.26 -16.14
C THR A 115 -8.41 12.10 -14.63
N PHE A 116 -7.95 13.12 -13.89
CA PHE A 116 -7.97 13.09 -12.44
C PHE A 116 -9.40 12.95 -11.89
N PHE A 117 -10.37 13.69 -12.40
CA PHE A 117 -11.75 13.61 -11.91
C PHE A 117 -12.46 12.34 -12.34
N THR A 118 -12.16 11.79 -13.50
CA THR A 118 -12.84 10.60 -14.03
C THR A 118 -12.23 9.29 -13.55
N VAL A 119 -10.91 9.22 -13.43
CA VAL A 119 -10.19 7.99 -13.06
C VAL A 119 -9.47 8.14 -11.72
N GLY A 120 -8.77 9.23 -11.51
CA GLY A 120 -7.93 9.44 -10.33
C GLY A 120 -8.74 9.51 -9.03
N ARG A 121 -9.87 10.23 -9.04
CA ARG A 121 -10.72 10.38 -7.85
C ARG A 121 -11.36 9.05 -7.39
N PRO A 122 -12.01 8.27 -8.25
CA PRO A 122 -12.49 6.93 -7.87
C PRO A 122 -11.35 6.03 -7.39
N LEU A 123 -10.22 6.04 -8.10
CA LEU A 123 -9.07 5.24 -7.75
C LEU A 123 -8.50 5.58 -6.36
N LEU A 124 -8.37 6.87 -6.02
CA LEU A 124 -7.90 7.32 -4.70
C LEU A 124 -8.88 6.90 -3.58
N ILE A 125 -10.18 7.06 -3.80
CA ILE A 125 -11.18 6.67 -2.80
C ILE A 125 -11.18 5.16 -2.60
N GLY A 126 -11.13 4.40 -3.69
CA GLY A 126 -11.05 2.95 -3.64
C GLY A 126 -9.78 2.46 -2.96
N SER A 127 -8.61 3.03 -3.30
CA SER A 127 -7.35 2.65 -2.68
C SER A 127 -7.34 2.89 -1.16
N ILE A 128 -7.92 3.98 -0.67
CA ILE A 128 -8.09 4.24 0.76
C ILE A 128 -8.99 3.17 1.41
N GLY A 129 -10.06 2.77 0.72
CA GLY A 129 -10.95 1.71 1.19
C GLY A 129 -10.26 0.37 1.41
N PHE A 130 -9.31 0.00 0.56
CA PHE A 130 -8.47 -1.19 0.72
C PHE A 130 -7.29 -0.96 1.67
N ALA A 131 -6.68 0.22 1.64
CA ALA A 131 -5.52 0.57 2.45
C ALA A 131 -5.81 0.52 3.95
N ILE A 132 -6.99 1.01 4.39
CA ILE A 132 -7.36 1.05 5.81
C ILE A 132 -7.39 -0.36 6.42
N PRO A 133 -8.21 -1.32 5.94
CA PRO A 133 -8.25 -2.65 6.54
C PRO A 133 -6.92 -3.39 6.40
N ALA A 134 -6.21 -3.23 5.28
CA ALA A 134 -4.89 -3.84 5.08
C ALA A 134 -3.85 -3.30 6.07
N SER A 135 -3.82 -1.99 6.33
CA SER A 135 -2.90 -1.38 7.28
C SER A 135 -3.19 -1.80 8.72
N ILE A 136 -4.47 -1.88 9.09
CA ILE A 136 -4.90 -2.37 10.42
C ILE A 136 -4.47 -3.83 10.59
N ALA A 137 -4.74 -4.68 9.61
CA ALA A 137 -4.32 -6.08 9.64
C ALA A 137 -2.79 -6.20 9.75
N ALA A 138 -2.04 -5.44 8.96
CA ALA A 138 -0.58 -5.42 8.99
C ALA A 138 -0.03 -4.99 10.36
N TYR A 139 -0.67 -4.01 11.00
CA TYR A 139 -0.31 -3.57 12.35
C TYR A 139 -0.44 -4.70 13.35
N TYR A 140 -1.61 -5.33 13.44
CA TYR A 140 -1.85 -6.39 14.43
C TYR A 140 -1.03 -7.65 14.14
N LEU A 141 -0.88 -8.04 12.88
CA LEU A 141 -0.04 -9.18 12.49
C LEU A 141 1.43 -8.96 12.89
N THR A 142 1.94 -7.74 12.68
CA THR A 142 3.31 -7.40 13.08
C THR A 142 3.48 -7.41 14.59
N LEU A 143 2.50 -6.90 15.34
CA LEU A 143 2.49 -6.95 16.80
C LEU A 143 2.51 -8.39 17.31
N LEU A 144 1.61 -9.24 16.81
CA LEU A 144 1.52 -10.66 17.21
C LEU A 144 2.82 -11.40 16.87
N TRP A 145 3.39 -11.14 15.71
CA TRP A 145 4.64 -11.78 15.29
C TRP A 145 5.82 -11.41 16.18
N LYS A 146 5.92 -10.15 16.61
CA LYS A 146 7.01 -9.68 17.49
C LYS A 146 6.76 -9.99 18.97
N SER A 147 5.51 -10.18 19.38
CA SER A 147 5.17 -10.52 20.79
C SER A 147 5.39 -12.02 21.09
N HIS A 148 5.46 -12.88 20.07
CA HIS A 148 5.84 -14.28 20.26
C HIS A 148 7.38 -14.38 20.35
N PRO A 149 7.96 -14.60 21.54
CA PRO A 149 9.39 -14.86 21.65
C PRO A 149 9.70 -16.16 20.90
N LYS A 150 10.62 -16.06 19.92
CA LYS A 150 11.22 -17.30 19.40
C LYS A 150 11.88 -17.99 20.58
N HIS A 151 11.38 -19.16 20.94
CA HIS A 151 12.16 -20.10 21.71
C HIS A 151 13.38 -20.47 20.85
N ASP A 152 14.48 -19.69 21.02
CA ASP A 152 15.79 -20.13 20.54
C ASP A 152 16.17 -21.39 21.33
N LYS A 153 16.08 -22.54 20.62
CA LYS A 153 16.75 -23.76 21.02
C LYS A 153 18.16 -23.74 20.51
#